data_59044b8da1b88bf455a6dbc5d3e31771
#
_entry.id   59044b8da1b88bf455a6dbc5d3e31771
#
_cell.length_a   1.000
_cell.length_b   1.000
_cell.length_c   1.000
_cell.angle_alpha   90.00
_cell.angle_beta   90.00
_cell.angle_gamma   90.00
#
_symmetry.space_group_name_H-M   'P 1'
#
loop_
_entity.id
_entity.type
_entity.pdbx_description
1 polymer ?
#
loop_
_entity_poly.entity_id
_entity_poly.type
_entity_poly.pdbx_seq_one_letter_code
_entity_poly.pdbx_strand_id
1 'polypeptide(L)'
;MLFRSKDLLRDDEMAARFEEGAFATIYLAPFNYHRIHSPVKGDLVDASYCPGTLWPVNAGSVERVEGLFCINERLTSRIRLEDGSEILVVKVGATNVGRIGVVYSDELLVNAGKLDRSKKRLDWQPTGNFHFEKGDELGRFEMGSTVILIVDKKIRERHPNLFKSRLGKAVKVGEAL
;
A
#
# COMPACT_ATOMS: atom_id res chain seq x y z
N MET A 1 -11.29 8.84 11.79
CA MET A 1 -10.36 7.71 11.48
C MET A 1 -10.39 7.53 9.97
N LEU A 2 -9.26 7.51 9.27
CA LEU A 2 -9.20 7.47 7.80
C LEU A 2 -9.71 6.13 7.23
N PHE A 3 -9.50 5.02 7.93
CA PHE A 3 -9.96 3.68 7.57
C PHE A 3 -9.84 2.72 8.77
N ARG A 4 -10.53 1.57 8.68
CA ARG A 4 -10.29 0.40 9.54
C ARG A 4 -9.44 -0.60 8.75
N SER A 5 -8.46 -1.24 9.38
CA SER A 5 -7.57 -2.19 8.71
C SER A 5 -8.32 -3.32 8.01
N LYS A 6 -9.37 -3.87 8.63
CA LYS A 6 -10.20 -4.92 8.03
C LYS A 6 -10.92 -4.49 6.76
N ASP A 7 -11.42 -3.25 6.71
CA ASP A 7 -12.11 -2.73 5.53
C ASP A 7 -11.11 -2.43 4.41
N LEU A 8 -9.93 -1.92 4.78
CA LEU A 8 -8.84 -1.65 3.84
C LEU A 8 -8.28 -2.94 3.23
N LEU A 9 -8.04 -3.96 4.05
CA LEU A 9 -7.40 -5.22 3.61
C LEU A 9 -8.40 -6.24 3.09
N ARG A 10 -9.68 -6.12 3.45
CA ARG A 10 -10.74 -7.12 3.20
C ARG A 10 -10.33 -8.54 3.61
N ASP A 11 -9.64 -8.62 4.77
CA ASP A 11 -9.08 -9.82 5.34
C ASP A 11 -8.97 -9.62 6.85
N ASP A 12 -9.80 -10.32 7.61
CA ASP A 12 -9.88 -10.15 9.06
C ASP A 12 -8.64 -10.72 9.77
N GLU A 13 -8.05 -11.82 9.26
CA GLU A 13 -6.84 -12.42 9.83
C GLU A 13 -5.64 -11.49 9.63
N MET A 14 -5.45 -11.01 8.40
CA MET A 14 -4.40 -10.03 8.10
C MET A 14 -4.58 -8.76 8.93
N ALA A 15 -5.80 -8.24 9.02
CA ALA A 15 -6.10 -7.03 9.80
C ALA A 15 -5.73 -7.19 11.27
N ALA A 16 -6.04 -8.34 11.88
CA ALA A 16 -5.70 -8.63 13.28
C ALA A 16 -4.18 -8.62 13.53
N ARG A 17 -3.37 -9.09 12.57
CA ARG A 17 -1.89 -9.08 12.67
C ARG A 17 -1.31 -7.67 12.74
N PHE A 18 -2.01 -6.68 12.16
CA PHE A 18 -1.58 -5.28 12.09
C PHE A 18 -2.38 -4.34 13.00
N GLU A 19 -3.30 -4.85 13.83
CA GLU A 19 -4.22 -4.04 14.64
C GLU A 19 -3.48 -3.12 15.62
N GLU A 20 -2.43 -3.64 16.28
CA GLU A 20 -1.60 -2.88 17.21
C GLU A 20 -0.40 -2.19 16.52
N GLY A 21 -0.39 -2.11 15.21
CA GLY A 21 0.69 -1.52 14.44
C GLY A 21 0.63 0.01 14.35
N ALA A 22 1.31 0.55 13.35
CA ALA A 22 1.24 1.96 12.98
C ALA A 22 1.07 2.09 11.46
N PHE A 23 0.54 3.22 11.01
CA PHE A 23 0.40 3.50 9.58
C PHE A 23 0.76 4.93 9.22
N ALA A 24 1.13 5.11 7.96
CA ALA A 24 1.27 6.41 7.32
C ALA A 24 0.56 6.40 5.96
N THR A 25 -0.12 7.50 5.64
CA THR A 25 -0.73 7.73 4.34
C THR A 25 0.07 8.80 3.62
N ILE A 26 0.59 8.46 2.43
CA ILE A 26 1.43 9.32 1.59
C ILE A 26 0.67 9.62 0.31
N TYR A 27 0.22 10.86 0.17
CA TYR A 27 -0.45 11.34 -1.05
C TYR A 27 0.58 11.70 -2.12
N LEU A 28 0.35 11.26 -3.34
CA LEU A 28 1.16 11.56 -4.52
C LEU A 28 0.31 12.39 -5.49
N ALA A 29 0.56 13.70 -5.54
CA ALA A 29 -0.07 14.58 -6.52
C ALA A 29 0.37 14.19 -7.95
N PRO A 30 -0.39 14.51 -9.01
CA PRO A 30 -0.08 14.11 -10.40
C PRO A 30 1.31 14.49 -10.90
N PHE A 31 1.89 15.56 -10.37
CA PHE A 31 3.24 16.05 -10.71
C PHE A 31 4.35 15.47 -9.82
N ASN A 32 4.03 14.64 -8.83
CA ASN A 32 5.02 13.99 -7.99
C ASN A 32 5.64 12.77 -8.68
N TYR A 33 6.67 12.22 -8.06
CA TYR A 33 7.29 10.96 -8.44
C TYR A 33 6.34 9.78 -8.14
N HIS A 34 6.11 8.88 -9.10
CA HIS A 34 5.09 7.83 -9.01
C HIS A 34 5.63 6.40 -8.95
N ARG A 35 6.93 6.21 -8.88
CA ARG A 35 7.49 4.89 -8.56
C ARG A 35 7.44 4.68 -7.06
N ILE A 36 7.20 3.45 -6.65
CA ILE A 36 7.08 3.02 -5.26
C ILE A 36 8.27 2.14 -4.97
N HIS A 37 9.00 2.47 -3.92
CA HIS A 37 10.18 1.74 -3.50
C HIS A 37 9.93 0.97 -2.22
N SER A 38 10.64 -0.15 -2.04
CA SER A 38 10.56 -0.90 -0.80
C SER A 38 11.06 -0.05 0.37
N PRO A 39 10.25 0.16 1.42
CA PRO A 39 10.66 0.93 2.57
C PRO A 39 11.66 0.20 3.48
N VAL A 40 11.80 -1.11 3.28
CA VAL A 40 12.61 -2.00 4.11
C VAL A 40 13.33 -3.03 3.24
N LYS A 41 14.40 -3.62 3.78
CA LYS A 41 14.96 -4.86 3.30
C LYS A 41 14.08 -6.03 3.76
N GLY A 42 13.75 -6.95 2.84
CA GLY A 42 12.92 -8.12 3.19
C GLY A 42 12.40 -8.90 1.99
N ASP A 43 11.68 -9.95 2.28
CA ASP A 43 11.12 -10.86 1.29
C ASP A 43 9.64 -10.59 1.06
N LEU A 44 9.21 -10.59 -0.19
CA LEU A 44 7.80 -10.54 -0.55
C LEU A 44 7.12 -11.85 -0.13
N VAL A 45 6.15 -11.74 0.76
CA VAL A 45 5.39 -12.89 1.25
C VAL A 45 4.22 -13.19 0.33
N ASP A 46 3.44 -12.17 0.02
CA ASP A 46 2.28 -12.25 -0.88
C ASP A 46 1.86 -10.85 -1.36
N ALA A 47 0.89 -10.84 -2.24
CA ALA A 47 0.18 -9.64 -2.63
C ALA A 47 -1.32 -9.90 -2.72
N SER A 48 -2.11 -8.84 -2.62
CA SER A 48 -3.56 -8.94 -2.82
C SER A 48 -4.09 -7.74 -3.58
N TYR A 49 -5.09 -7.99 -4.42
CA TYR A 49 -5.81 -6.96 -5.14
C TYR A 49 -7.25 -6.90 -4.65
N CYS A 50 -7.71 -5.71 -4.29
CA CYS A 50 -9.10 -5.44 -3.95
C CYS A 50 -9.70 -4.54 -5.03
N PRO A 51 -10.62 -5.05 -5.88
CA PRO A 51 -11.35 -4.22 -6.81
C PRO A 51 -12.15 -3.14 -6.09
N GLY A 52 -12.33 -2.01 -6.75
CA GLY A 52 -13.07 -0.90 -6.17
C GLY A 52 -13.36 0.21 -7.16
N THR A 53 -13.75 1.35 -6.64
CA THR A 53 -13.93 2.59 -7.38
C THR A 53 -12.60 3.33 -7.57
N LEU A 54 -12.66 4.46 -8.26
CA LEU A 54 -11.51 5.34 -8.49
C LEU A 54 -11.88 6.78 -8.10
N TRP A 55 -12.32 6.98 -6.87
CA TRP A 55 -12.57 8.32 -6.35
C TRP A 55 -11.26 9.14 -6.29
N PRO A 56 -11.30 10.45 -6.52
CA PRO A 56 -10.15 11.31 -6.27
C PRO A 56 -9.67 11.16 -4.82
N VAL A 57 -8.35 11.15 -4.60
CA VAL A 57 -7.75 10.97 -3.24
C VAL A 57 -7.15 12.26 -2.68
N ASN A 58 -7.56 13.43 -3.21
CA ASN A 58 -7.19 14.72 -2.64
C ASN A 58 -7.88 14.97 -1.27
N ALA A 59 -7.39 15.93 -0.51
CA ALA A 59 -7.88 16.23 0.83
C ALA A 59 -9.41 16.42 0.90
N GLY A 60 -9.98 17.17 -0.05
CA GLY A 60 -11.42 17.43 -0.05
C GLY A 60 -12.28 16.19 -0.29
N SER A 61 -11.79 15.22 -1.06
CA SER A 61 -12.48 13.95 -1.27
C SER A 61 -12.35 13.05 -0.05
N VAL A 62 -11.17 13.01 0.58
CA VAL A 62 -10.92 12.22 1.79
C VAL A 62 -11.80 12.67 2.95
N GLU A 63 -12.09 13.98 3.05
CA GLU A 63 -12.97 14.52 4.09
C GLU A 63 -14.47 14.20 3.85
N ARG A 64 -14.89 14.10 2.58
CA ARG A 64 -16.31 13.97 2.21
C ARG A 64 -16.75 12.53 1.98
N VAL A 65 -15.84 11.65 1.59
CA VAL A 65 -16.15 10.25 1.26
C VAL A 65 -15.67 9.35 2.39
N GLU A 66 -16.60 8.84 3.17
CA GLU A 66 -16.28 7.94 4.26
C GLU A 66 -15.63 6.65 3.73
N GLY A 67 -14.51 6.25 4.34
CA GLY A 67 -13.80 5.04 3.96
C GLY A 67 -13.21 5.05 2.54
N LEU A 68 -12.92 6.23 1.98
CA LEU A 68 -12.48 6.41 0.59
C LEU A 68 -11.39 5.42 0.19
N PHE A 69 -10.37 5.23 1.03
CA PHE A 69 -9.29 4.29 0.75
C PHE A 69 -9.72 2.82 0.76
N CYS A 70 -10.83 2.49 1.43
CA CYS A 70 -11.39 1.13 1.48
C CYS A 70 -12.31 0.82 0.30
N ILE A 71 -12.91 1.85 -0.31
CA ILE A 71 -13.79 1.69 -1.48
C ILE A 71 -13.04 1.81 -2.80
N ASN A 72 -11.92 2.52 -2.85
CA ASN A 72 -11.07 2.58 -4.03
C ASN A 72 -10.35 1.24 -4.26
N GLU A 73 -10.13 0.93 -5.55
CA GLU A 73 -9.33 -0.23 -5.88
C GLU A 73 -7.89 -0.06 -5.39
N ARG A 74 -7.29 -1.17 -4.99
CA ARG A 74 -5.96 -1.16 -4.38
C ARG A 74 -5.24 -2.49 -4.50
N LEU A 75 -3.92 -2.39 -4.50
CA LEU A 75 -3.03 -3.53 -4.53
C LEU A 75 -2.10 -3.45 -3.32
N THR A 76 -2.06 -4.49 -2.52
CA THR A 76 -1.24 -4.61 -1.30
C THR A 76 -0.08 -5.56 -1.56
N SER A 77 1.13 -5.17 -1.18
CA SER A 77 2.31 -6.04 -1.09
C SER A 77 2.66 -6.24 0.37
N ARG A 78 2.88 -7.48 0.81
CA ARG A 78 3.34 -7.81 2.16
C ARG A 78 4.80 -8.23 2.11
N ILE A 79 5.63 -7.51 2.85
CA ILE A 79 7.07 -7.75 2.94
C ILE A 79 7.41 -8.16 4.37
N ARG A 80 8.18 -9.24 4.52
CA ARG A 80 8.67 -9.76 5.79
C ARG A 80 10.15 -9.45 5.94
N LEU A 81 10.52 -8.86 7.05
CA LEU A 81 11.89 -8.58 7.43
C LEU A 81 12.55 -9.85 8.01
N GLU A 82 13.87 -9.83 8.10
CA GLU A 82 14.68 -10.95 8.62
C GLU A 82 14.28 -11.38 10.06
N ASP A 83 13.86 -10.44 10.89
CA ASP A 83 13.39 -10.70 12.25
C ASP A 83 11.94 -11.20 12.35
N GLY A 84 11.31 -11.45 11.20
CA GLY A 84 9.93 -11.91 11.07
C GLY A 84 8.87 -10.83 11.29
N SER A 85 9.25 -9.56 11.46
CA SER A 85 8.29 -8.46 11.44
C SER A 85 7.82 -8.17 10.01
N GLU A 86 6.66 -7.53 9.86
CA GLU A 86 6.03 -7.35 8.55
C GLU A 86 5.57 -5.91 8.30
N ILE A 87 5.62 -5.53 7.02
CA ILE A 87 5.08 -4.28 6.52
C ILE A 87 4.15 -4.52 5.33
N LEU A 88 3.05 -3.79 5.27
CA LEU A 88 2.18 -3.72 4.10
C LEU A 88 2.41 -2.41 3.36
N VAL A 89 2.57 -2.52 2.05
CA VAL A 89 2.62 -1.38 1.13
C VAL A 89 1.35 -1.41 0.29
N VAL A 90 0.36 -0.62 0.69
CA VAL A 90 -0.95 -0.55 0.02
C VAL A 90 -0.93 0.57 -1.00
N LYS A 91 -1.09 0.23 -2.26
CA LYS A 91 -1.15 1.12 -3.42
C LYS A 91 -2.61 1.36 -3.76
N VAL A 92 -3.11 2.56 -3.50
CA VAL A 92 -4.54 2.91 -3.71
C VAL A 92 -4.68 3.68 -5.02
N GLY A 93 -5.52 3.18 -5.91
CA GLY A 93 -5.88 3.85 -7.16
C GLY A 93 -6.78 5.06 -6.94
N ALA A 94 -6.84 5.94 -7.94
CA ALA A 94 -7.65 7.16 -7.91
C ALA A 94 -8.15 7.53 -9.31
N THR A 95 -8.98 8.56 -9.44
CA THR A 95 -9.44 9.10 -10.71
C THR A 95 -8.25 9.43 -11.62
N ASN A 96 -8.31 8.99 -12.87
CA ASN A 96 -7.24 9.05 -13.87
C ASN A 96 -6.00 8.20 -13.55
N VAL A 97 -6.01 7.41 -12.46
CA VAL A 97 -4.91 6.57 -12.00
C VAL A 97 -5.41 5.16 -11.77
N GLY A 98 -5.87 4.55 -12.84
CA GLY A 98 -6.35 3.18 -12.75
C GLY A 98 -5.25 2.13 -12.87
N ARG A 99 -4.04 2.48 -13.33
CA ARG A 99 -2.98 1.51 -13.53
C ARG A 99 -1.98 1.49 -12.39
N ILE A 100 -1.94 0.35 -11.70
CA ILE A 100 -0.95 0.03 -10.67
C ILE A 100 -0.19 -1.19 -11.17
N GLY A 101 1.11 -1.04 -11.41
CA GLY A 101 2.00 -2.14 -11.76
C GLY A 101 2.96 -2.47 -10.62
N VAL A 102 3.40 -3.73 -10.56
CA VAL A 102 4.40 -4.21 -9.61
C VAL A 102 5.51 -4.93 -10.36
N VAL A 103 6.74 -4.88 -9.85
CA VAL A 103 7.90 -5.44 -10.55
C VAL A 103 7.99 -6.97 -10.46
N TYR A 104 7.25 -7.57 -9.55
CA TYR A 104 7.30 -9.01 -9.27
C TYR A 104 6.20 -9.82 -9.97
N SER A 105 5.28 -9.19 -10.71
CA SER A 105 4.24 -9.90 -11.46
C SER A 105 3.60 -9.03 -12.55
N ASP A 106 3.64 -9.50 -13.79
CA ASP A 106 2.93 -8.90 -14.92
C ASP A 106 1.42 -9.23 -14.89
N GLU A 107 1.00 -10.21 -14.09
CA GLU A 107 -0.40 -10.60 -13.93
C GLU A 107 -1.15 -9.62 -13.04
N LEU A 108 -0.46 -9.02 -12.05
CA LEU A 108 -1.00 -8.04 -11.11
C LEU A 108 -1.03 -6.61 -11.67
N LEU A 109 -1.15 -6.47 -12.97
CA LEU A 109 -1.35 -5.16 -13.59
C LEU A 109 -2.81 -4.76 -13.50
N VAL A 110 -3.11 -3.82 -12.59
CA VAL A 110 -4.46 -3.31 -12.35
C VAL A 110 -4.98 -2.54 -13.58
N ASN A 111 -6.25 -2.71 -13.90
CA ASN A 111 -6.94 -2.10 -15.06
C ASN A 111 -6.35 -2.44 -16.44
N ALA A 112 -5.64 -3.56 -16.56
CA ALA A 112 -5.19 -4.11 -17.83
C ALA A 112 -6.11 -5.21 -18.38
N GLY A 113 -7.30 -5.42 -17.80
CA GLY A 113 -8.24 -6.48 -18.18
C GLY A 113 -7.85 -7.88 -17.72
N LYS A 114 -6.79 -8.02 -16.95
CA LYS A 114 -6.25 -9.31 -16.49
C LYS A 114 -6.84 -9.81 -15.17
N LEU A 115 -7.34 -8.90 -14.31
CA LEU A 115 -7.81 -9.20 -12.98
C LEU A 115 -9.32 -9.35 -12.93
N ASP A 116 -9.79 -10.39 -12.23
CA ASP A 116 -11.21 -10.64 -12.02
C ASP A 116 -11.80 -9.64 -11.02
N ARG A 117 -12.51 -8.64 -11.53
CA ARG A 117 -13.14 -7.58 -10.73
C ARG A 117 -14.47 -8.01 -10.08
N SER A 118 -14.98 -9.20 -10.35
CA SER A 118 -16.21 -9.73 -9.71
C SER A 118 -15.95 -10.20 -8.28
N LYS A 119 -14.72 -10.53 -7.95
CA LYS A 119 -14.31 -10.97 -6.62
C LYS A 119 -14.11 -9.78 -5.68
N LYS A 120 -14.39 -9.97 -4.38
CA LYS A 120 -14.11 -8.94 -3.36
C LYS A 120 -12.62 -8.69 -3.16
N ARG A 121 -11.81 -9.75 -3.30
CA ARG A 121 -10.35 -9.75 -3.15
C ARG A 121 -9.77 -10.89 -3.98
N LEU A 122 -8.58 -10.67 -4.54
CA LEU A 122 -7.75 -11.67 -5.19
C LEU A 122 -6.43 -11.74 -4.44
N ASP A 123 -6.10 -12.93 -3.95
CA ASP A 123 -4.81 -13.20 -3.34
C ASP A 123 -3.85 -13.76 -4.37
N TRP A 124 -2.60 -13.32 -4.29
CA TRP A 124 -1.52 -13.75 -5.18
C TRP A 124 -0.31 -14.20 -4.34
N GLN A 125 0.27 -15.31 -4.72
CA GLN A 125 1.46 -15.87 -4.11
C GLN A 125 2.63 -15.79 -5.09
N PRO A 126 3.83 -15.42 -4.64
CA PRO A 126 5.01 -15.41 -5.51
C PRO A 126 5.37 -16.84 -5.95
N THR A 127 5.72 -17.00 -7.23
CA THR A 127 6.21 -18.27 -7.78
C THR A 127 7.71 -18.49 -7.55
N GLY A 128 8.38 -17.52 -6.91
CA GLY A 128 9.82 -17.53 -6.58
C GLY A 128 10.11 -16.64 -5.38
N ASN A 129 11.36 -16.57 -5.00
CA ASN A 129 11.80 -15.67 -3.93
C ASN A 129 12.05 -14.27 -4.50
N PHE A 130 11.25 -13.31 -4.08
CA PHE A 130 11.47 -11.89 -4.37
C PHE A 130 12.01 -11.21 -3.12
N HIS A 131 13.31 -10.98 -3.12
CA HIS A 131 14.01 -10.22 -2.10
C HIS A 131 14.16 -8.78 -2.54
N PHE A 132 13.87 -7.83 -1.65
CA PHE A 132 14.04 -6.40 -1.89
C PHE A 132 15.05 -5.82 -0.91
N GLU A 133 16.00 -5.06 -1.41
CA GLU A 133 16.76 -4.14 -0.59
C GLU A 133 15.92 -2.88 -0.33
N LYS A 134 16.25 -2.15 0.73
CA LYS A 134 15.61 -0.85 0.99
C LYS A 134 15.90 0.11 -0.17
N GLY A 135 14.84 0.62 -0.79
CA GLY A 135 14.95 1.53 -1.93
C GLY A 135 14.77 0.86 -3.30
N ASP A 136 14.71 -0.48 -3.39
CA ASP A 136 14.40 -1.18 -4.64
C ASP A 136 13.00 -0.82 -5.13
N GLU A 137 12.81 -0.75 -6.45
CA GLU A 137 11.49 -0.51 -7.01
C GLU A 137 10.57 -1.69 -6.70
N LEU A 138 9.44 -1.40 -6.07
CA LEU A 138 8.39 -2.35 -5.75
C LEU A 138 7.25 -2.30 -6.78
N GLY A 139 7.05 -1.15 -7.38
CA GLY A 139 6.00 -0.93 -8.36
C GLY A 139 5.85 0.54 -8.74
N ARG A 140 4.80 0.82 -9.52
CA ARG A 140 4.52 2.20 -9.97
C ARG A 140 3.03 2.44 -10.19
N PHE A 141 2.65 3.69 -10.09
CA PHE A 141 1.42 4.21 -10.67
C PHE A 141 1.71 4.87 -12.01
N GLU A 142 0.75 4.85 -12.92
CA GLU A 142 0.90 5.59 -14.19
C GLU A 142 0.55 7.06 -14.04
N MET A 143 -0.11 7.48 -12.94
CA MET A 143 -0.42 8.87 -12.57
C MET A 143 -0.86 8.95 -11.09
N GLY A 144 -0.84 10.11 -10.44
CA GLY A 144 -1.05 10.40 -9.01
C GLY A 144 -2.03 9.53 -8.21
N SER A 145 -1.70 9.23 -6.96
CA SER A 145 -2.46 8.32 -6.11
C SER A 145 -2.01 8.38 -4.64
N THR A 146 -2.25 7.32 -3.87
CA THR A 146 -1.89 7.25 -2.46
C THR A 146 -1.19 5.93 -2.15
N VAL A 147 -0.12 6.01 -1.39
CA VAL A 147 0.52 4.85 -0.75
C VAL A 147 0.19 4.86 0.73
N ILE A 148 -0.26 3.73 1.26
CA ILE A 148 -0.43 3.54 2.71
C ILE A 148 0.59 2.50 3.16
N LEU A 149 1.46 2.88 4.09
CA LEU A 149 2.37 1.98 4.77
C LEU A 149 1.74 1.55 6.08
N ILE A 150 1.70 0.25 6.36
CA ILE A 150 1.21 -0.29 7.63
C ILE A 150 2.28 -1.23 8.16
N VAL A 151 2.74 -0.96 9.37
CA VAL A 151 3.73 -1.79 10.06
C VAL A 151 3.08 -2.55 11.21
N ASP A 152 3.61 -3.74 11.53
CA ASP A 152 3.14 -4.52 12.64
C ASP A 152 3.55 -3.93 14.02
N LYS A 153 3.07 -4.56 15.08
CA LYS A 153 3.36 -4.19 16.48
C LYS A 153 4.86 -4.19 16.77
N LYS A 154 5.62 -5.18 16.26
CA LYS A 154 7.06 -5.30 16.52
C LYS A 154 7.83 -4.09 16.00
N ILE A 155 7.52 -3.64 14.77
CA ILE A 155 8.14 -2.45 14.18
C ILE A 155 7.74 -1.20 14.96
N ARG A 156 6.44 -1.05 15.30
CA ARG A 156 5.97 0.09 16.10
C ARG A 156 6.66 0.20 17.45
N GLU A 157 6.83 -0.93 18.17
CA GLU A 157 7.46 -0.93 19.49
C GLU A 157 8.95 -0.59 19.43
N ARG A 158 9.67 -1.05 18.40
CA ARG A 158 11.07 -0.65 18.17
C ARG A 158 11.24 0.82 17.77
N HIS A 159 10.21 1.38 17.12
CA HIS A 159 10.24 2.74 16.59
C HIS A 159 8.99 3.54 17.06
N PRO A 160 8.89 3.90 18.36
CA PRO A 160 7.67 4.49 18.94
C PRO A 160 7.32 5.88 18.37
N ASN A 161 8.26 6.53 17.69
CA ASN A 161 8.07 7.81 17.01
C ASN A 161 7.94 7.67 15.48
N LEU A 162 7.88 6.44 14.95
CA LEU A 162 7.70 6.19 13.54
C LEU A 162 6.50 6.98 12.99
N PHE A 163 6.70 7.67 11.88
CA PHE A 163 5.75 8.53 11.18
C PHE A 163 5.40 9.86 11.89
N LYS A 164 5.59 9.99 13.20
CA LYS A 164 5.16 11.20 13.96
C LYS A 164 5.88 12.47 13.53
N SER A 165 7.18 12.39 13.25
CA SER A 165 8.02 13.55 12.88
C SER A 165 7.67 14.14 11.51
N ARG A 166 7.00 13.36 10.65
CA ARG A 166 6.63 13.72 9.28
C ARG A 166 5.15 14.03 9.07
N LEU A 167 4.35 13.94 10.13
CA LEU A 167 2.91 14.18 10.02
C LEU A 167 2.62 15.58 9.45
N GLY A 168 1.83 15.63 8.37
CA GLY A 168 1.47 16.86 7.66
C GLY A 168 2.61 17.52 6.86
N LYS A 169 3.76 16.87 6.71
CA LYS A 169 4.91 17.39 5.96
C LYS A 169 5.09 16.67 4.63
N ALA A 170 5.66 17.39 3.65
CA ALA A 170 6.14 16.77 2.43
C ALA A 170 7.33 15.85 2.72
N VAL A 171 7.39 14.72 2.03
CA VAL A 171 8.48 13.74 2.11
C VAL A 171 9.01 13.41 0.72
N LYS A 172 10.29 13.05 0.63
CA LYS A 172 10.93 12.59 -0.61
C LYS A 172 11.33 11.13 -0.49
N VAL A 173 11.46 10.47 -1.64
CA VAL A 173 12.02 9.11 -1.69
C VAL A 173 13.41 9.09 -1.07
N GLY A 174 13.68 8.11 -0.20
CA GLY A 174 14.93 7.98 0.54
C GLY A 174 15.00 8.71 1.88
N GLU A 175 14.02 9.57 2.20
CA GLU A 175 13.93 10.17 3.53
C GLU A 175 13.36 9.19 4.56
N ALA A 176 13.85 9.28 5.80
CA ALA A 176 13.29 8.54 6.93
C ALA A 176 11.90 9.11 7.31
N LEU A 177 10.96 8.22 7.58
CA LEU A 177 9.59 8.52 8.00
C LEU A 177 9.43 8.47 9.52
#